data_76846ff637159c0b9bb85a217bd8cc61
#
_entry.id   76846ff637159c0b9bb85a217bd8cc61
#
_cell.length_a   1.000
_cell.length_b   1.000
_cell.length_c   1.000
_cell.angle_alpha   90.00
_cell.angle_beta   90.00
_cell.angle_gamma   90.00
#
_symmetry.space_group_name_H-M   'P 1'
#
loop_
_entity.id
_entity.type
_entity.pdbx_description
1 polymer ?
#
loop_
_entity_poly.entity_id
_entity_poly.type
_entity_poly.pdbx_seq_one_letter_code
_entity_poly.pdbx_strand_id
1 'polypeptide(L)'
;MPPGRVPAEKGIMSLVKSMTGYGRAEETVNVREFTVEIRSVNNRYLDCTVKMPRMLSFAEDAVKQTVKAAVSRGKVDVFVSLTSEAASDVQVSLNKPVLEGYLAAMRQMVEEYHVADDISVATLARMPEVFVVEKPQTDEEQLKADLLGVVEQALANYNAMRAVEGSALEADLRNRAATNLHLVSQVEKASPQTVSDYRRRLEEKMREVLENKSIDESRILTEAAIFADKVAVDEETVRLRSHLEQMDTMLTGGGAIGRKLDFLLQEMNREANTTGSKCTDVKIARIVVEIKAEREKIREQTQNIE
;
A
#
# COMPACT_ATOMS: atom_id res chain seq x y z
N MET A 1 36.31 -28.40 -15.14
CA MET A 1 36.03 -27.51 -14.01
C MET A 1 34.75 -26.74 -14.32
N PRO A 2 33.65 -26.89 -13.53
CA PRO A 2 32.46 -26.07 -13.69
C PRO A 2 32.67 -24.69 -13.00
N PRO A 3 32.09 -23.60 -13.52
CA PRO A 3 32.28 -22.26 -12.96
C PRO A 3 31.59 -22.15 -11.60
N GLY A 4 32.30 -21.51 -10.68
CA GLY A 4 31.91 -21.33 -9.30
C GLY A 4 30.57 -20.58 -9.15
N ARG A 5 29.70 -21.13 -8.30
CA ARG A 5 28.53 -20.42 -7.78
C ARG A 5 29.00 -19.22 -6.96
N VAL A 6 28.65 -18.04 -7.44
CA VAL A 6 28.71 -16.81 -6.64
C VAL A 6 27.72 -17.01 -5.47
N PRO A 7 28.12 -16.83 -4.21
CA PRO A 7 27.19 -16.88 -3.10
C PRO A 7 26.19 -15.74 -3.24
N ALA A 8 24.91 -16.05 -3.25
CA ALA A 8 23.84 -15.07 -3.14
C ALA A 8 24.06 -14.33 -1.81
N GLU A 9 24.37 -13.04 -1.88
CA GLU A 9 24.28 -12.15 -0.74
C GLU A 9 22.88 -12.32 -0.14
N LYS A 10 22.83 -12.72 1.12
CA LYS A 10 21.61 -12.67 1.92
C LYS A 10 21.25 -11.19 2.04
N GLY A 11 20.50 -10.69 1.07
CA GLY A 11 19.89 -9.37 1.16
C GLY A 11 19.08 -9.32 2.44
N ILE A 12 19.41 -8.38 3.30
CA ILE A 12 18.59 -8.02 4.47
C ILE A 12 17.23 -7.68 3.86
N MET A 13 16.20 -8.53 4.08
CA MET A 13 14.86 -8.23 3.62
C MET A 13 14.42 -6.94 4.31
N SER A 14 14.14 -5.90 3.54
CA SER A 14 13.59 -4.65 4.05
C SER A 14 12.35 -4.96 4.89
N LEU A 15 12.30 -4.38 6.09
CA LEU A 15 11.13 -4.46 6.96
C LEU A 15 10.01 -3.50 6.53
N VAL A 16 10.30 -2.65 5.56
CA VAL A 16 9.37 -1.69 4.97
C VAL A 16 8.59 -2.36 3.85
N LYS A 17 7.26 -2.22 3.87
CA LYS A 17 6.38 -2.74 2.82
C LYS A 17 5.66 -1.59 2.12
N SER A 18 5.42 -1.75 0.81
CA SER A 18 4.54 -0.83 0.08
C SER A 18 3.08 -1.08 0.46
N MET A 19 2.26 -0.01 0.45
CA MET A 19 0.79 -0.11 0.57
C MET A 19 0.14 -0.57 -0.73
N THR A 20 0.78 -0.39 -1.87
CA THR A 20 0.34 -0.92 -3.15
C THR A 20 0.87 -2.33 -3.33
N GLY A 21 0.06 -3.19 -3.92
CA GLY A 21 0.47 -4.57 -4.17
C GLY A 21 -0.54 -5.31 -5.03
N TYR A 22 -0.03 -6.38 -5.64
CA TYR A 22 -0.80 -7.33 -6.41
C TYR A 22 -0.31 -8.74 -6.11
N GLY A 23 -1.25 -9.66 -5.91
CA GLY A 23 -0.97 -11.08 -5.78
C GLY A 23 -2.04 -11.89 -6.47
N ARG A 24 -1.64 -12.93 -7.19
CA ARG A 24 -2.54 -13.88 -7.83
C ARG A 24 -2.09 -15.29 -7.48
N ALA A 25 -3.05 -16.14 -7.20
CA ALA A 25 -2.87 -17.59 -7.15
C ALA A 25 -3.97 -18.25 -7.97
N GLU A 26 -3.60 -19.34 -8.59
CA GLU A 26 -4.50 -20.17 -9.38
C GLU A 26 -4.15 -21.63 -9.08
N GLU A 27 -5.13 -22.36 -8.59
CA GLU A 27 -4.90 -23.74 -8.17
C GLU A 27 -6.14 -24.60 -8.44
N THR A 28 -5.91 -25.80 -8.93
CA THR A 28 -6.96 -26.80 -9.11
C THR A 28 -6.97 -27.74 -7.91
N VAL A 29 -8.02 -27.63 -7.10
CA VAL A 29 -8.22 -28.45 -5.91
C VAL A 29 -9.55 -29.20 -6.06
N ASN A 30 -9.54 -30.53 -5.91
CA ASN A 30 -10.74 -31.35 -5.98
C ASN A 30 -11.58 -31.12 -7.25
N VAL A 31 -10.94 -31.08 -8.44
CA VAL A 31 -11.59 -30.87 -9.77
C VAL A 31 -12.22 -29.46 -9.91
N ARG A 32 -11.86 -28.53 -9.05
CA ARG A 32 -12.31 -27.16 -9.07
C ARG A 32 -11.11 -26.24 -9.20
N GLU A 33 -11.13 -25.37 -10.17
CA GLU A 33 -10.09 -24.36 -10.38
C GLU A 33 -10.48 -23.07 -9.68
N PHE A 34 -9.69 -22.70 -8.68
CA PHE A 34 -9.82 -21.44 -7.97
C PHE A 34 -8.80 -20.46 -8.53
N THR A 35 -9.26 -19.27 -8.85
CA THR A 35 -8.36 -18.12 -9.10
C THR A 35 -8.66 -17.06 -8.07
N VAL A 36 -7.64 -16.61 -7.36
CA VAL A 36 -7.72 -15.54 -6.37
C VAL A 36 -6.78 -14.42 -6.78
N GLU A 37 -7.30 -13.21 -6.92
CA GLU A 37 -6.52 -12.00 -7.14
C GLU A 37 -6.72 -11.03 -5.99
N ILE A 38 -5.62 -10.49 -5.48
CA ILE A 38 -5.60 -9.51 -4.40
C ILE A 38 -4.90 -8.26 -4.90
N ARG A 39 -5.55 -7.12 -4.77
CA ARG A 39 -5.00 -5.81 -5.16
C ARG A 39 -5.17 -4.85 -4.02
N SER A 40 -4.18 -4.00 -3.81
CA SER A 40 -4.32 -2.92 -2.85
C SER A 40 -3.86 -1.58 -3.40
N VAL A 41 -4.48 -0.54 -2.86
CA VAL A 41 -4.10 0.86 -3.08
C VAL A 41 -3.99 1.57 -1.74
N ASN A 42 -3.24 2.68 -1.72
CA ASN A 42 -3.10 3.49 -0.52
C ASN A 42 -4.47 3.94 0.00
N ASN A 43 -4.73 3.69 1.28
CA ASN A 43 -5.87 4.23 2.01
C ASN A 43 -5.49 4.43 3.48
N ARG A 44 -6.12 5.42 4.12
CA ARG A 44 -5.85 5.78 5.52
C ARG A 44 -6.20 4.64 6.50
N TYR A 45 -7.24 3.87 6.20
CA TYR A 45 -7.74 2.76 7.00
C TYR A 45 -7.72 1.49 6.18
N LEU A 46 -7.74 0.34 6.84
CA LEU A 46 -7.94 -0.93 6.15
C LEU A 46 -9.41 -1.03 5.72
N ASP A 47 -9.62 -1.08 4.42
CA ASP A 47 -10.91 -1.37 3.80
C ASP A 47 -10.74 -2.63 2.93
N CYS A 48 -11.47 -3.69 3.23
CA CYS A 48 -11.36 -4.96 2.54
C CYS A 48 -12.68 -5.33 1.88
N THR A 49 -12.68 -5.32 0.56
CA THR A 49 -13.81 -5.74 -0.28
C THR A 49 -13.51 -7.09 -0.91
N VAL A 50 -14.42 -8.05 -0.75
CA VAL A 50 -14.31 -9.37 -1.37
C VAL A 50 -15.41 -9.52 -2.40
N LYS A 51 -15.04 -9.90 -3.62
CA LYS A 51 -15.97 -10.22 -4.71
C LYS A 51 -15.79 -11.67 -5.09
N MET A 52 -16.86 -12.46 -4.92
CA MET A 52 -16.84 -13.91 -5.18
C MET A 52 -18.17 -14.38 -5.73
N PRO A 53 -18.21 -15.57 -6.38
CA PRO A 53 -19.45 -16.22 -6.80
C PRO A 53 -20.38 -16.48 -5.61
N ARG A 54 -21.71 -16.42 -5.84
CA ARG A 54 -22.73 -16.61 -4.78
C ARG A 54 -22.57 -17.94 -4.03
N MET A 55 -22.12 -18.97 -4.71
CA MET A 55 -21.91 -20.29 -4.11
C MET A 55 -20.78 -20.33 -3.06
N LEU A 56 -19.90 -19.33 -3.01
CA LEU A 56 -18.82 -19.17 -2.03
C LEU A 56 -19.13 -18.14 -0.95
N SER A 57 -20.30 -17.49 -0.96
CA SER A 57 -20.65 -16.40 -0.06
C SER A 57 -20.54 -16.75 1.43
N PHE A 58 -20.72 -18.01 1.80
CA PHE A 58 -20.53 -18.51 3.17
C PHE A 58 -19.08 -18.37 3.67
N ALA A 59 -18.10 -18.31 2.77
CA ALA A 59 -16.68 -18.18 3.09
C ALA A 59 -16.17 -16.71 3.13
N GLU A 60 -17.01 -15.70 2.79
CA GLU A 60 -16.60 -14.31 2.66
C GLU A 60 -15.95 -13.74 3.92
N ASP A 61 -16.54 -14.01 5.09
CA ASP A 61 -16.00 -13.51 6.36
C ASP A 61 -14.67 -14.15 6.72
N ALA A 62 -14.50 -15.44 6.40
CA ALA A 62 -13.23 -16.13 6.62
C ALA A 62 -12.11 -15.54 5.74
N VAL A 63 -12.39 -15.29 4.46
CA VAL A 63 -11.46 -14.62 3.54
C VAL A 63 -11.10 -13.22 4.06
N LYS A 64 -12.09 -12.43 4.48
CA LYS A 64 -11.84 -11.10 5.07
C LYS A 64 -10.96 -11.16 6.31
N GLN A 65 -11.16 -12.13 7.19
CA GLN A 65 -10.35 -12.32 8.39
C GLN A 65 -8.91 -12.68 8.03
N THR A 66 -8.70 -13.61 7.09
CA THR A 66 -7.37 -14.00 6.60
C THR A 66 -6.61 -12.80 6.02
N VAL A 67 -7.28 -11.99 5.21
CA VAL A 67 -6.68 -10.77 4.64
C VAL A 67 -6.35 -9.74 5.74
N LYS A 68 -7.26 -9.51 6.69
CA LYS A 68 -7.04 -8.57 7.80
C LYS A 68 -5.90 -8.97 8.74
N ALA A 69 -5.61 -10.26 8.86
CA ALA A 69 -4.47 -10.75 9.62
C ALA A 69 -3.12 -10.46 8.91
N ALA A 70 -3.13 -10.35 7.59
CA ALA A 70 -1.93 -10.16 6.76
C ALA A 70 -1.64 -8.69 6.38
N VAL A 71 -2.65 -7.80 6.45
CA VAL A 71 -2.57 -6.40 6.00
C VAL A 71 -3.14 -5.50 7.07
N SER A 72 -2.41 -4.46 7.46
CA SER A 72 -2.82 -3.53 8.54
C SER A 72 -3.46 -2.24 8.02
N ARG A 73 -3.20 -1.87 6.75
CA ARG A 73 -3.67 -0.60 6.16
C ARG A 73 -3.84 -0.72 4.64
N GLY A 74 -4.66 0.15 4.05
CA GLY A 74 -4.90 0.20 2.62
C GLY A 74 -6.31 -0.24 2.24
N LYS A 75 -6.72 0.06 1.01
CA LYS A 75 -7.93 -0.53 0.42
C LYS A 75 -7.52 -1.78 -0.35
N VAL A 76 -8.05 -2.92 0.09
CA VAL A 76 -7.75 -4.24 -0.47
C VAL A 76 -8.98 -4.78 -1.17
N ASP A 77 -8.87 -5.02 -2.46
CA ASP A 77 -9.89 -5.69 -3.26
C ASP A 77 -9.45 -7.14 -3.52
N VAL A 78 -10.29 -8.08 -3.13
CA VAL A 78 -10.08 -9.52 -3.36
C VAL A 78 -11.10 -9.99 -4.37
N PHE A 79 -10.64 -10.61 -5.45
CA PHE A 79 -11.47 -11.20 -6.49
C PHE A 79 -11.27 -12.70 -6.47
N VAL A 80 -12.35 -13.43 -6.29
CA VAL A 80 -12.35 -14.89 -6.33
C VAL A 80 -13.18 -15.34 -7.52
N SER A 81 -12.63 -16.22 -8.35
CA SER A 81 -13.36 -16.94 -9.37
C SER A 81 -13.22 -18.44 -9.13
N LEU A 82 -14.27 -19.16 -9.45
CA LEU A 82 -14.33 -20.61 -9.35
C LEU A 82 -14.83 -21.14 -10.69
N THR A 83 -14.01 -21.95 -11.35
CA THR A 83 -14.36 -22.71 -12.54
C THR A 83 -14.44 -24.16 -12.13
N SER A 84 -15.56 -24.81 -12.37
CA SER A 84 -15.71 -26.24 -12.14
C SER A 84 -15.66 -26.97 -13.47
N GLU A 85 -14.71 -27.85 -13.64
CA GLU A 85 -14.70 -28.78 -14.79
C GLU A 85 -15.75 -29.87 -14.68
N ALA A 86 -16.32 -30.08 -13.49
CA ALA A 86 -17.35 -31.08 -13.23
C ALA A 86 -18.73 -30.61 -13.73
N ALA A 87 -18.91 -30.56 -15.05
CA ALA A 87 -20.24 -30.49 -15.68
C ALA A 87 -21.02 -31.80 -15.54
N SER A 88 -20.47 -32.83 -14.87
CA SER A 88 -20.94 -34.21 -15.01
C SER A 88 -21.67 -34.81 -13.81
N ASP A 89 -21.74 -34.15 -12.67
CA ASP A 89 -22.37 -34.79 -11.49
C ASP A 89 -23.85 -34.37 -11.25
N VAL A 90 -24.51 -33.92 -12.29
CA VAL A 90 -25.95 -33.73 -12.21
C VAL A 90 -26.61 -35.10 -12.29
N GLN A 91 -27.12 -35.59 -11.17
CA GLN A 91 -27.86 -36.81 -11.12
C GLN A 91 -29.34 -36.51 -11.39
N VAL A 92 -29.86 -37.07 -12.47
CA VAL A 92 -31.29 -37.03 -12.76
C VAL A 92 -31.94 -38.25 -12.20
N SER A 93 -32.80 -38.11 -11.20
CA SER A 93 -33.55 -39.17 -10.58
C SER A 93 -35.04 -39.11 -10.93
N LEU A 94 -35.71 -40.22 -10.86
CA LEU A 94 -37.13 -40.32 -11.09
C LEU A 94 -37.89 -40.17 -9.77
N ASN A 95 -38.78 -39.15 -9.70
CA ASN A 95 -39.69 -38.96 -8.57
C ASN A 95 -40.84 -39.98 -8.65
N LYS A 96 -40.60 -41.19 -8.13
CA LYS A 96 -41.53 -42.30 -8.21
C LYS A 96 -42.92 -41.99 -7.66
N PRO A 97 -43.07 -41.35 -6.47
CA PRO A 97 -44.40 -41.00 -5.93
C PRO A 97 -45.22 -40.08 -6.85
N VAL A 98 -44.57 -39.08 -7.44
CA VAL A 98 -45.22 -38.14 -8.38
C VAL A 98 -45.62 -38.84 -9.67
N LEU A 99 -44.69 -39.67 -10.23
CA LEU A 99 -44.93 -40.44 -11.43
C LEU A 99 -46.11 -41.40 -11.26
N GLU A 100 -46.17 -42.14 -10.15
CA GLU A 100 -47.25 -43.06 -9.83
C GLU A 100 -48.60 -42.34 -9.69
N GLY A 101 -48.60 -41.15 -9.08
CA GLY A 101 -49.78 -40.29 -9.00
C GLY A 101 -50.30 -39.88 -10.38
N TYR A 102 -49.42 -39.44 -11.28
CA TYR A 102 -49.82 -39.12 -12.66
C TYR A 102 -50.36 -40.32 -13.43
N LEU A 103 -49.70 -41.48 -13.31
CA LEU A 103 -50.16 -42.73 -13.94
C LEU A 103 -51.51 -43.16 -13.44
N ALA A 104 -51.80 -43.07 -12.14
CA ALA A 104 -53.09 -43.42 -11.57
C ALA A 104 -54.21 -42.48 -12.08
N ALA A 105 -53.94 -41.17 -12.08
CA ALA A 105 -54.92 -40.18 -12.57
C ALA A 105 -55.20 -40.33 -14.07
N MET A 106 -54.18 -40.60 -14.89
CA MET A 106 -54.34 -40.81 -16.32
C MET A 106 -55.15 -42.09 -16.61
N ARG A 107 -54.90 -43.18 -15.89
CA ARG A 107 -55.66 -44.42 -16.04
C ARG A 107 -57.13 -44.23 -15.64
N GLN A 108 -57.37 -43.48 -14.57
CA GLN A 108 -58.76 -43.12 -14.17
C GLN A 108 -59.46 -42.30 -15.26
N MET A 109 -58.79 -41.38 -15.95
CA MET A 109 -59.34 -40.64 -17.09
C MET A 109 -59.72 -41.56 -18.25
N VAL A 110 -58.89 -42.55 -18.58
CA VAL A 110 -59.18 -43.54 -19.62
C VAL A 110 -60.43 -44.34 -19.25
N GLU A 111 -60.53 -44.82 -18.01
CA GLU A 111 -61.64 -45.67 -17.53
C GLU A 111 -62.95 -44.88 -17.41
N GLU A 112 -62.92 -43.69 -16.80
CA GLU A 112 -64.18 -42.93 -16.53
C GLU A 112 -64.71 -42.14 -17.72
N TYR A 113 -63.78 -41.62 -18.55
CA TYR A 113 -64.15 -40.69 -19.65
C TYR A 113 -64.00 -41.32 -21.03
N HIS A 114 -63.59 -42.58 -21.12
CA HIS A 114 -63.38 -43.35 -22.36
C HIS A 114 -62.52 -42.67 -23.42
N VAL A 115 -61.51 -41.92 -22.96
CA VAL A 115 -60.53 -41.32 -23.84
C VAL A 115 -59.50 -42.37 -24.27
N ALA A 116 -58.78 -42.14 -25.39
CA ALA A 116 -57.76 -43.06 -25.85
C ALA A 116 -56.59 -43.12 -24.87
N ASP A 117 -56.10 -44.35 -24.59
CA ASP A 117 -54.89 -44.54 -23.79
C ASP A 117 -53.64 -44.27 -24.69
N ASP A 118 -53.08 -43.09 -24.52
CA ASP A 118 -51.83 -42.67 -25.21
C ASP A 118 -50.69 -42.37 -24.22
N ILE A 119 -50.74 -42.98 -23.02
CA ILE A 119 -49.73 -42.83 -21.99
C ILE A 119 -48.42 -43.32 -22.51
N SER A 120 -47.47 -42.38 -22.69
CA SER A 120 -46.13 -42.66 -23.22
C SER A 120 -45.07 -42.07 -22.31
N VAL A 121 -43.84 -42.58 -22.44
CA VAL A 121 -42.66 -41.99 -21.75
C VAL A 121 -42.49 -40.53 -22.10
N ALA A 122 -42.79 -40.12 -23.32
CA ALA A 122 -42.65 -38.76 -23.78
C ALA A 122 -43.70 -37.84 -23.11
N THR A 123 -44.92 -38.36 -22.86
CA THR A 123 -45.97 -37.66 -22.12
C THR A 123 -45.61 -37.48 -20.66
N LEU A 124 -45.18 -38.55 -20.00
CA LEU A 124 -44.79 -38.55 -18.60
C LEU A 124 -43.55 -37.68 -18.33
N ALA A 125 -42.59 -37.70 -19.23
CA ALA A 125 -41.36 -36.90 -19.12
C ALA A 125 -41.60 -35.37 -19.16
N ARG A 126 -42.77 -34.93 -19.68
CA ARG A 126 -43.15 -33.51 -19.72
C ARG A 126 -43.97 -33.08 -18.49
N MET A 127 -44.39 -34.03 -17.65
CA MET A 127 -45.15 -33.69 -16.43
C MET A 127 -44.23 -33.05 -15.40
N PRO A 128 -44.71 -32.00 -14.70
CA PRO A 128 -43.94 -31.36 -13.67
C PRO A 128 -43.45 -32.34 -12.60
N GLU A 129 -42.23 -32.11 -12.10
CA GLU A 129 -41.63 -32.82 -10.96
C GLU A 129 -41.47 -34.35 -11.13
N VAL A 130 -41.65 -34.88 -12.32
CA VAL A 130 -41.41 -36.34 -12.62
C VAL A 130 -39.92 -36.62 -12.58
N PHE A 131 -39.07 -35.72 -13.06
CA PHE A 131 -37.63 -35.79 -12.93
C PHE A 131 -37.14 -34.79 -11.89
N VAL A 132 -36.32 -35.27 -10.96
CA VAL A 132 -35.61 -34.46 -9.98
C VAL A 132 -34.16 -34.37 -10.43
N VAL A 133 -33.69 -33.15 -10.59
CA VAL A 133 -32.26 -32.87 -10.89
C VAL A 133 -31.57 -32.58 -9.57
N GLU A 134 -30.87 -33.59 -9.06
CA GLU A 134 -30.11 -33.48 -7.82
C GLU A 134 -28.70 -32.96 -8.15
N LYS A 135 -28.35 -31.85 -7.54
CA LYS A 135 -26.97 -31.39 -7.51
C LYS A 135 -26.29 -32.06 -6.31
N PRO A 136 -25.06 -32.60 -6.45
CA PRO A 136 -24.35 -33.13 -5.32
C PRO A 136 -24.24 -32.09 -4.21
N GLN A 137 -24.47 -32.52 -2.97
CA GLN A 137 -24.25 -31.64 -1.81
C GLN A 137 -22.77 -31.28 -1.76
N THR A 138 -22.50 -29.99 -1.91
CA THR A 138 -21.15 -29.49 -1.79
C THR A 138 -20.81 -29.43 -0.30
N ASP A 139 -19.73 -30.08 0.11
CA ASP A 139 -19.19 -29.93 1.45
C ASP A 139 -18.62 -28.51 1.57
N GLU A 140 -19.37 -27.64 2.26
CA GLU A 140 -19.02 -26.22 2.43
C GLU A 140 -17.74 -26.04 3.24
N GLU A 141 -17.48 -26.90 4.24
CA GLU A 141 -16.27 -26.80 5.06
C GLU A 141 -15.02 -27.18 4.25
N GLN A 142 -15.11 -28.24 3.44
CA GLN A 142 -14.01 -28.61 2.54
C GLN A 142 -13.78 -27.53 1.47
N LEU A 143 -14.85 -26.99 0.88
CA LEU A 143 -14.76 -25.95 -0.14
C LEU A 143 -14.16 -24.64 0.43
N LYS A 144 -14.48 -24.32 1.67
CA LYS A 144 -13.90 -23.20 2.41
C LYS A 144 -12.41 -23.40 2.69
N ALA A 145 -12.02 -24.61 3.11
CA ALA A 145 -10.62 -24.94 3.36
C ALA A 145 -9.78 -24.85 2.07
N ASP A 146 -10.30 -25.40 0.96
CA ASP A 146 -9.67 -25.35 -0.36
C ASP A 146 -9.48 -23.88 -0.80
N LEU A 147 -10.52 -23.06 -0.69
CA LEU A 147 -10.46 -21.62 -1.03
C LEU A 147 -9.42 -20.87 -0.17
N LEU A 148 -9.43 -21.10 1.15
CA LEU A 148 -8.50 -20.39 2.06
C LEU A 148 -7.04 -20.73 1.75
N GLY A 149 -6.73 -21.97 1.35
CA GLY A 149 -5.39 -22.36 0.89
C GLY A 149 -4.92 -21.51 -0.30
N VAL A 150 -5.80 -21.30 -1.28
CA VAL A 150 -5.47 -20.46 -2.46
C VAL A 150 -5.39 -18.98 -2.09
N VAL A 151 -6.23 -18.51 -1.16
CA VAL A 151 -6.14 -17.11 -0.63
C VAL A 151 -4.82 -16.88 0.07
N GLU A 152 -4.33 -17.81 0.88
CA GLU A 152 -3.03 -17.72 1.57
C GLU A 152 -1.88 -17.67 0.56
N GLN A 153 -1.95 -18.44 -0.50
CA GLN A 153 -0.94 -18.43 -1.56
C GLN A 153 -0.96 -17.08 -2.33
N ALA A 154 -2.14 -16.55 -2.66
CA ALA A 154 -2.28 -15.23 -3.25
C ALA A 154 -1.73 -14.13 -2.33
N LEU A 155 -1.97 -14.22 -1.01
CA LEU A 155 -1.43 -13.32 0.00
C LEU A 155 0.09 -13.41 0.12
N ALA A 156 0.67 -14.61 -0.02
CA ALA A 156 2.12 -14.77 -0.04
C ALA A 156 2.75 -14.02 -1.23
N ASN A 157 2.19 -14.19 -2.43
CA ASN A 157 2.62 -13.49 -3.64
C ASN A 157 2.43 -11.98 -3.53
N TYR A 158 1.30 -11.53 -2.99
CA TYR A 158 1.00 -10.14 -2.71
C TYR A 158 2.02 -9.51 -1.75
N ASN A 159 2.33 -10.18 -0.64
CA ASN A 159 3.31 -9.70 0.34
C ASN A 159 4.74 -9.71 -0.21
N ALA A 160 5.11 -10.67 -1.04
CA ALA A 160 6.40 -10.72 -1.72
C ALA A 160 6.59 -9.51 -2.65
N MET A 161 5.58 -9.17 -3.45
CA MET A 161 5.60 -7.98 -4.30
C MET A 161 5.76 -6.70 -3.48
N ARG A 162 4.98 -6.56 -2.40
CA ARG A 162 5.04 -5.39 -1.50
C ARG A 162 6.41 -5.23 -0.84
N ALA A 163 7.06 -6.33 -0.49
CA ALA A 163 8.40 -6.29 0.10
C ALA A 163 9.45 -5.82 -0.92
N VAL A 164 9.36 -6.26 -2.17
CA VAL A 164 10.25 -5.80 -3.26
C VAL A 164 10.06 -4.32 -3.52
N GLU A 165 8.81 -3.86 -3.66
CA GLU A 165 8.50 -2.44 -3.87
C GLU A 165 8.89 -1.60 -2.64
N GLY A 166 8.65 -2.11 -1.43
CA GLY A 166 9.05 -1.47 -0.17
C GLY A 166 10.55 -1.26 -0.07
N SER A 167 11.36 -2.22 -0.51
CA SER A 167 12.82 -2.08 -0.52
C SER A 167 13.30 -1.01 -1.51
N ALA A 168 12.65 -0.89 -2.65
CA ALA A 168 12.96 0.17 -3.62
C ALA A 168 12.57 1.56 -3.07
N LEU A 169 11.42 1.68 -2.40
CA LEU A 169 10.98 2.91 -1.73
C LEU A 169 11.94 3.31 -0.61
N GLU A 170 12.39 2.35 0.21
CA GLU A 170 13.38 2.58 1.27
C GLU A 170 14.69 3.13 0.71
N ALA A 171 15.20 2.53 -0.37
CA ALA A 171 16.43 2.99 -1.02
C ALA A 171 16.28 4.42 -1.57
N ASP A 172 15.16 4.76 -2.22
CA ASP A 172 14.89 6.12 -2.71
C ASP A 172 14.83 7.13 -1.55
N LEU A 173 14.13 6.78 -0.45
CA LEU A 173 14.04 7.64 0.72
C LEU A 173 15.40 7.91 1.37
N ARG A 174 16.27 6.90 1.49
CA ARG A 174 17.63 7.05 2.00
C ARG A 174 18.47 7.96 1.12
N ASN A 175 18.38 7.82 -0.20
CA ASN A 175 19.10 8.66 -1.15
C ASN A 175 18.65 10.12 -1.04
N ARG A 176 17.35 10.39 -0.91
CA ARG A 176 16.81 11.75 -0.72
C ARG A 176 17.18 12.33 0.64
N ALA A 177 17.19 11.52 1.70
CA ALA A 177 17.66 11.93 3.02
C ALA A 177 19.15 12.34 2.96
N ALA A 178 19.99 11.57 2.28
CA ALA A 178 21.40 11.91 2.07
C ALA A 178 21.56 13.21 1.27
N THR A 179 20.75 13.43 0.25
CA THR A 179 20.72 14.69 -0.52
C THR A 179 20.35 15.87 0.38
N ASN A 180 19.31 15.74 1.21
CA ASN A 180 18.93 16.77 2.18
C ASN A 180 20.04 17.04 3.19
N LEU A 181 20.71 16.00 3.70
CA LEU A 181 21.83 16.15 4.63
C LEU A 181 23.00 16.92 3.99
N HIS A 182 23.24 16.70 2.71
CA HIS A 182 24.24 17.44 1.95
C HIS A 182 23.87 18.92 1.81
N LEU A 183 22.59 19.22 1.49
CA LEU A 183 22.08 20.57 1.39
C LEU A 183 22.13 21.31 2.73
N VAL A 184 21.80 20.66 3.85
CA VAL A 184 21.95 21.21 5.21
C VAL A 184 23.43 21.58 5.46
N SER A 185 24.38 20.70 5.08
CA SER A 185 25.82 20.99 5.22
C SER A 185 26.26 22.20 4.40
N GLN A 186 25.64 22.47 3.26
CA GLN A 186 25.93 23.68 2.47
C GLN A 186 25.39 24.95 3.17
N VAL A 187 24.23 24.88 3.80
CA VAL A 187 23.69 25.99 4.61
C VAL A 187 24.63 26.33 5.76
N GLU A 188 25.07 25.32 6.52
CA GLU A 188 26.00 25.47 7.65
C GLU A 188 27.32 26.13 7.24
N LYS A 189 27.87 25.76 6.07
CA LYS A 189 29.11 26.35 5.53
C LYS A 189 28.92 27.78 5.02
N ALA A 190 27.75 28.09 4.50
CA ALA A 190 27.47 29.42 3.93
C ALA A 190 27.06 30.44 5.00
N SER A 191 26.44 30.01 6.11
CA SER A 191 25.92 30.89 7.16
C SER A 191 26.98 31.87 7.75
N PRO A 192 28.19 31.42 8.14
CA PRO A 192 29.21 32.32 8.68
C PRO A 192 29.65 33.44 7.69
N GLN A 193 29.68 33.09 6.39
CA GLN A 193 30.06 34.04 5.33
C GLN A 193 29.04 35.18 5.20
N THR A 194 27.75 34.93 5.44
CA THR A 194 26.69 35.93 5.40
C THR A 194 26.92 37.04 6.42
N VAL A 195 27.36 36.68 7.63
CA VAL A 195 27.67 37.67 8.71
C VAL A 195 28.90 38.47 8.32
N SER A 196 29.95 37.85 7.80
CA SER A 196 31.18 38.54 7.36
C SER A 196 30.90 39.51 6.21
N ASP A 197 30.10 39.12 5.22
CA ASP A 197 29.72 39.97 4.10
C ASP A 197 28.80 41.13 4.54
N TYR A 198 27.94 40.92 5.55
CA TYR A 198 27.13 42.00 6.14
C TYR A 198 28.00 43.02 6.84
N ARG A 199 28.95 42.58 7.68
CA ARG A 199 29.89 43.45 8.38
C ARG A 199 30.66 44.29 7.37
N ARG A 200 31.23 43.72 6.33
CA ARG A 200 31.96 44.46 5.29
C ARG A 200 31.09 45.50 4.61
N ARG A 201 29.86 45.18 4.20
CA ARG A 201 28.91 46.13 3.60
C ARG A 201 28.54 47.24 4.55
N LEU A 202 28.37 46.96 5.83
CA LEU A 202 28.08 47.94 6.85
C LEU A 202 29.24 48.94 7.01
N GLU A 203 30.47 48.46 7.06
CA GLU A 203 31.69 49.27 7.12
C GLU A 203 31.83 50.18 5.90
N GLU A 204 31.63 49.63 4.68
CA GLU A 204 31.67 50.38 3.42
C GLU A 204 30.62 51.50 3.41
N LYS A 205 29.37 51.18 3.79
CA LYS A 205 28.29 52.17 3.82
C LYS A 205 28.48 53.24 4.88
N MET A 206 29.03 52.91 6.04
CA MET A 206 29.37 53.90 7.07
C MET A 206 30.50 54.80 6.62
N ARG A 207 31.51 54.32 5.91
CA ARG A 207 32.57 55.17 5.31
C ARG A 207 31.99 56.15 4.30
N GLU A 208 31.08 55.71 3.46
CA GLU A 208 30.41 56.54 2.46
C GLU A 208 29.60 57.68 3.12
N VAL A 209 28.79 57.35 4.16
CA VAL A 209 27.89 58.31 4.82
C VAL A 209 28.62 59.30 5.74
N LEU A 210 29.73 58.88 6.35
CA LEU A 210 30.44 59.73 7.35
C LEU A 210 31.49 60.63 6.75
N GLU A 211 31.69 60.70 5.44
CA GLU A 211 32.62 61.55 4.72
C GLU A 211 33.97 61.77 5.47
N ASN A 212 34.66 60.70 5.85
CA ASN A 212 35.93 60.68 6.57
C ASN A 212 35.90 61.07 8.08
N LYS A 213 34.75 61.10 8.73
CA LYS A 213 34.71 61.18 10.21
C LYS A 213 35.06 59.78 10.77
N SER A 214 35.66 59.76 11.97
CA SER A 214 36.06 58.53 12.65
C SER A 214 34.87 57.59 12.82
N ILE A 215 35.00 56.36 12.30
CA ILE A 215 34.00 55.32 12.45
C ILE A 215 34.14 54.77 13.87
N ASP A 216 33.02 54.67 14.60
CA ASP A 216 32.97 53.96 15.88
C ASP A 216 32.89 52.45 15.62
N GLU A 217 34.04 51.80 15.75
CA GLU A 217 34.17 50.35 15.50
C GLU A 217 33.30 49.53 16.47
N SER A 218 33.03 50.02 17.68
CA SER A 218 32.20 49.35 18.65
C SER A 218 30.73 49.24 18.20
N ARG A 219 30.24 50.24 17.49
CA ARG A 219 28.88 50.24 16.90
C ARG A 219 28.76 49.24 15.74
N ILE A 220 29.80 49.15 14.89
CA ILE A 220 29.81 48.18 13.81
C ILE A 220 29.78 46.74 14.37
N LEU A 221 30.59 46.47 15.40
CA LEU A 221 30.62 45.17 16.06
C LEU A 221 29.26 44.83 16.72
N THR A 222 28.62 45.82 17.38
CA THR A 222 27.30 45.62 18.00
C THR A 222 26.23 45.28 16.95
N GLU A 223 26.17 46.07 15.87
CA GLU A 223 25.20 45.83 14.78
C GLU A 223 25.46 44.49 14.07
N ALA A 224 26.73 44.14 13.85
CA ALA A 224 27.09 42.84 13.28
C ALA A 224 26.71 41.67 14.20
N ALA A 225 26.84 41.82 15.54
CA ALA A 225 26.41 40.81 16.51
C ALA A 225 24.89 40.63 16.53
N ILE A 226 24.14 41.74 16.54
CA ILE A 226 22.67 41.71 16.45
C ILE A 226 22.22 41.06 15.14
N PHE A 227 22.88 41.36 14.03
CA PHE A 227 22.59 40.71 12.75
C PHE A 227 22.93 39.24 12.78
N ALA A 228 24.07 38.85 13.34
CA ALA A 228 24.48 37.44 13.47
C ALA A 228 23.43 36.62 14.23
N ASP A 229 22.94 37.14 15.35
CA ASP A 229 21.89 36.51 16.13
C ASP A 229 20.59 36.35 15.33
N LYS A 230 20.19 37.40 14.60
CA LYS A 230 18.98 37.37 13.76
C LYS A 230 19.03 36.38 12.61
N VAL A 231 20.19 36.11 12.03
CA VAL A 231 20.37 35.20 10.88
C VAL A 231 20.95 33.83 11.29
N ALA A 232 21.14 33.63 12.60
CA ALA A 232 21.62 32.31 13.10
C ALA A 232 20.63 31.21 12.74
N VAL A 233 21.16 30.18 12.07
CA VAL A 233 20.38 29.01 11.60
C VAL A 233 20.93 27.68 12.17
N ASP A 234 21.85 27.76 13.13
CA ASP A 234 22.54 26.60 13.69
C ASP A 234 21.58 25.64 14.39
N GLU A 235 20.58 26.17 15.11
CA GLU A 235 19.58 25.36 15.79
C GLU A 235 18.72 24.60 14.77
N GLU A 236 18.25 25.25 13.73
CA GLU A 236 17.44 24.66 12.68
C GLU A 236 18.20 23.60 11.89
N THR A 237 19.48 23.83 11.60
CA THR A 237 20.31 22.85 10.86
C THR A 237 20.61 21.62 11.72
N VAL A 238 20.90 21.79 13.01
CA VAL A 238 21.08 20.68 13.96
C VAL A 238 19.79 19.85 14.09
N ARG A 239 18.63 20.52 14.19
CA ARG A 239 17.33 19.82 14.23
C ARG A 239 17.04 19.07 12.94
N LEU A 240 17.30 19.68 11.77
CA LEU A 240 17.15 19.02 10.48
C LEU A 240 18.01 17.75 10.39
N ARG A 241 19.27 17.78 10.85
CA ARG A 241 20.13 16.58 10.93
C ARG A 241 19.53 15.51 11.81
N SER A 242 19.12 15.88 13.02
CA SER A 242 18.50 14.94 13.97
C SER A 242 17.26 14.29 13.39
N HIS A 243 16.43 15.05 12.67
CA HIS A 243 15.24 14.48 12.01
C HIS A 243 15.61 13.52 10.87
N LEU A 244 16.65 13.80 10.07
CA LEU A 244 17.14 12.89 9.03
C LEU A 244 17.71 11.60 9.62
N GLU A 245 18.41 11.66 10.75
CA GLU A 245 18.92 10.49 11.49
C GLU A 245 17.78 9.66 12.08
N GLN A 246 16.75 10.32 12.64
CA GLN A 246 15.54 9.64 13.12
C GLN A 246 14.80 8.93 11.98
N MET A 247 14.71 9.55 10.81
CA MET A 247 14.13 8.93 9.61
C MET A 247 14.89 7.66 9.23
N ASP A 248 16.22 7.68 9.21
CA ASP A 248 17.05 6.50 8.91
C ASP A 248 16.84 5.39 9.94
N THR A 249 16.76 5.74 11.21
CA THR A 249 16.46 4.79 12.31
C THR A 249 15.08 4.14 12.12
N MET A 250 14.05 4.92 11.76
CA MET A 250 12.71 4.40 11.50
C MET A 250 12.69 3.45 10.30
N LEU A 251 13.36 3.80 9.19
CA LEU A 251 13.48 2.95 8.00
C LEU A 251 14.18 1.62 8.32
N THR A 252 15.22 1.66 9.15
CA THR A 252 15.95 0.46 9.59
C THR A 252 15.09 -0.42 10.51
N GLY A 253 14.27 0.17 11.39
CA GLY A 253 13.41 -0.55 12.31
C GLY A 253 12.17 -1.17 11.65
N GLY A 254 11.74 -0.64 10.51
CA GLY A 254 10.58 -1.10 9.74
C GLY A 254 9.25 -1.03 10.50
N GLY A 255 8.28 -1.79 9.99
CA GLY A 255 6.92 -1.84 10.54
C GLY A 255 6.06 -0.65 10.10
N ALA A 256 4.97 -0.38 10.82
CA ALA A 256 4.02 0.69 10.49
C ALA A 256 4.59 2.10 10.78
N ILE A 257 5.56 2.51 9.97
CA ILE A 257 6.32 3.77 10.15
C ILE A 257 5.72 4.98 9.43
N GLY A 258 4.83 4.80 8.46
CA GLY A 258 4.35 5.88 7.61
C GLY A 258 3.82 7.10 8.37
N ARG A 259 3.00 6.91 9.44
CA ARG A 259 2.50 8.03 10.25
C ARG A 259 3.59 8.76 11.03
N LYS A 260 4.61 8.02 11.51
CA LYS A 260 5.73 8.61 12.25
C LYS A 260 6.60 9.44 11.31
N LEU A 261 6.81 8.94 10.09
CA LEU A 261 7.52 9.67 9.04
C LEU A 261 6.75 10.94 8.62
N ASP A 262 5.43 10.89 8.46
CA ASP A 262 4.60 12.07 8.16
C ASP A 262 4.80 13.17 9.22
N PHE A 263 4.78 12.82 10.52
CA PHE A 263 5.03 13.77 11.60
C PHE A 263 6.44 14.34 11.51
N LEU A 264 7.45 13.49 11.32
CA LEU A 264 8.84 13.92 11.20
C LEU A 264 9.05 14.90 10.04
N LEU A 265 8.39 14.64 8.91
CA LEU A 265 8.43 15.51 7.73
C LEU A 265 7.75 16.86 7.96
N GLN A 266 6.74 16.93 8.85
CA GLN A 266 6.15 18.22 9.27
C GLN A 266 7.15 19.05 10.08
N GLU A 267 7.88 18.44 11.03
CA GLU A 267 8.91 19.11 11.79
C GLU A 267 10.06 19.57 10.88
N MET A 268 10.53 18.71 9.97
CA MET A 268 11.54 19.12 8.97
C MET A 268 11.08 20.32 8.11
N ASN A 269 9.79 20.37 7.75
CA ASN A 269 9.24 21.52 7.04
C ASN A 269 9.27 22.79 7.87
N ARG A 270 8.99 22.67 9.16
CA ARG A 270 9.03 23.79 10.10
C ARG A 270 10.44 24.36 10.19
N GLU A 271 11.44 23.49 10.40
CA GLU A 271 12.84 23.92 10.47
C GLU A 271 13.33 24.54 9.16
N ALA A 272 12.98 23.95 8.00
CA ALA A 272 13.29 24.55 6.69
C ALA A 272 12.60 25.90 6.46
N ASN A 273 11.37 26.10 6.95
CA ASN A 273 10.69 27.40 6.87
C ASN A 273 11.37 28.44 7.74
N THR A 274 11.74 28.08 8.97
CA THR A 274 12.44 28.99 9.89
C THR A 274 13.81 29.37 9.33
N THR A 275 14.58 28.41 8.82
CA THR A 275 15.84 28.67 8.10
C THR A 275 15.63 29.66 6.96
N GLY A 276 14.59 29.45 6.13
CA GLY A 276 14.27 30.33 5.01
C GLY A 276 13.89 31.74 5.43
N SER A 277 13.19 31.93 6.55
CA SER A 277 12.79 33.23 7.06
C SER A 277 13.94 34.03 7.68
N LYS A 278 14.95 33.35 8.21
CA LYS A 278 16.19 33.97 8.74
C LYS A 278 17.21 34.28 7.64
N CYS A 279 17.07 33.69 6.45
CA CYS A 279 18.02 33.88 5.35
C CYS A 279 17.87 35.22 4.69
N THR A 280 18.97 35.99 4.62
CA THR A 280 19.12 37.23 3.83
C THR A 280 19.98 37.02 2.58
N ASP A 281 20.67 35.88 2.47
CA ASP A 281 21.53 35.51 1.34
C ASP A 281 20.74 34.71 0.31
N VAL A 282 20.82 35.13 -0.96
CA VAL A 282 20.13 34.47 -2.10
C VAL A 282 20.63 33.03 -2.31
N LYS A 283 21.92 32.75 -2.02
CA LYS A 283 22.47 31.37 -2.16
C LYS A 283 21.84 30.44 -1.15
N ILE A 284 21.79 30.85 0.14
CA ILE A 284 21.15 30.04 1.19
C ILE A 284 19.66 29.89 0.90
N ALA A 285 18.98 30.97 0.47
CA ALA A 285 17.55 30.90 0.11
C ALA A 285 17.28 29.85 -1.00
N ARG A 286 18.14 29.74 -2.01
CA ARG A 286 18.05 28.69 -3.06
C ARG A 286 18.20 27.28 -2.48
N ILE A 287 19.21 27.07 -1.63
CA ILE A 287 19.44 25.77 -0.97
C ILE A 287 18.21 25.38 -0.12
N VAL A 288 17.61 26.31 0.60
CA VAL A 288 16.40 26.06 1.38
C VAL A 288 15.22 25.65 0.50
N VAL A 289 15.07 26.24 -0.69
CA VAL A 289 14.05 25.82 -1.66
C VAL A 289 14.31 24.40 -2.13
N GLU A 290 15.56 24.01 -2.37
CA GLU A 290 15.93 22.63 -2.75
C GLU A 290 15.65 21.64 -1.61
N ILE A 291 15.97 21.99 -0.34
CA ILE A 291 15.64 21.21 0.85
C ILE A 291 14.13 20.94 0.91
N LYS A 292 13.31 21.98 0.70
CA LYS A 292 11.85 21.85 0.70
C LYS A 292 11.35 20.97 -0.44
N ALA A 293 11.94 21.09 -1.62
CA ALA A 293 11.56 20.25 -2.78
C ALA A 293 11.91 18.77 -2.55
N GLU A 294 13.10 18.47 -2.05
CA GLU A 294 13.46 17.09 -1.72
C GLU A 294 12.63 16.53 -0.58
N ARG A 295 12.32 17.30 0.46
CA ARG A 295 11.41 16.89 1.52
C ARG A 295 10.01 16.57 0.97
N GLU A 296 9.50 17.35 0.01
CA GLU A 296 8.18 17.07 -0.59
C GLU A 296 8.18 15.75 -1.34
N LYS A 297 9.23 15.45 -2.09
CA LYS A 297 9.40 14.15 -2.76
C LYS A 297 9.46 13.00 -1.74
N ILE A 298 10.15 13.18 -0.61
CA ILE A 298 10.15 12.21 0.50
C ILE A 298 8.71 12.00 1.01
N ARG A 299 7.95 13.08 1.21
CA ARG A 299 6.57 13.01 1.70
C ARG A 299 5.65 12.22 0.77
N GLU A 300 5.76 12.42 -0.54
CA GLU A 300 5.00 11.67 -1.54
C GLU A 300 5.30 10.17 -1.47
N GLN A 301 6.57 9.79 -1.36
CA GLN A 301 6.96 8.37 -1.24
C GLN A 301 6.53 7.75 0.10
N THR A 302 6.63 8.51 1.18
CA THR A 302 6.21 8.06 2.52
C THR A 302 4.73 7.68 2.59
N GLN A 303 3.88 8.31 1.78
CA GLN A 303 2.46 7.97 1.70
C GLN A 303 2.21 6.55 1.18
N ASN A 304 3.18 5.94 0.52
CA ASN A 304 3.08 4.57 -0.02
C ASN A 304 3.70 3.51 0.91
N ILE A 305 4.12 3.87 2.12
CA ILE A 305 4.77 2.98 3.10
C ILE A 305 3.78 2.58 4.19
N GLU A 306 3.77 1.29 4.47
CA GLU A 306 3.09 0.67 5.62
C GLU A 306 4.08 0.36 6.74
#